data_35db7a3dfdc11fe4adb90bf2faedfd97
#
_entry.id   35db7a3dfdc11fe4adb90bf2faedfd97
#
_cell.length_a   1.000
_cell.length_b   1.000
_cell.length_c   1.000
_cell.angle_alpha   90.00
_cell.angle_beta   90.00
_cell.angle_gamma   90.00
#
_symmetry.space_group_name_H-M   'P 1'
#
loop_
_entity.id
_entity.type
_entity.pdbx_description
1 polymer ?
#
loop_
_entity_poly.entity_id
_entity_poly.type
_entity_poly.pdbx_seq_one_letter_code
_entity_poly.pdbx_strand_id
1 'polypeptide(L)'
;MKYLIHTCNNRNWYVQEYLIPSMLEQGIAKDDISVYLDVNNEGCLESCMKAFLSVPNDNNSTWHLQDDVIVCSDFNDMTEKFYSCDVVCGYCYAFDGNKDKVGYVTSKDMWYSFPCIKIPNKIARKCANWYFNKVKRDDAYRLYVQSKRHDDTLFYMFMKDYFFDTIVLNLVPNIVDHVDYLIGGSITNKIRPEKETHAAHFTDSVIVENLEKKLRNNS
;
A
#
# COMPACT_ATOMS: atom_id res chain seq x y z
N MET A 1 0.86 -16.62 -3.37
CA MET A 1 0.85 -15.16 -3.65
C MET A 1 2.09 -14.53 -3.06
N LYS A 2 2.63 -13.45 -3.62
CA LYS A 2 3.78 -12.75 -3.01
C LYS A 2 3.36 -11.40 -2.46
N TYR A 3 3.95 -11.03 -1.34
CA TYR A 3 3.71 -9.79 -0.61
C TYR A 3 5.03 -9.07 -0.39
N LEU A 4 5.05 -7.76 -0.59
CA LEU A 4 6.19 -6.90 -0.33
C LEU A 4 5.76 -5.76 0.59
N ILE A 5 6.28 -5.73 1.80
CA ILE A 5 6.04 -4.67 2.77
C ILE A 5 7.12 -3.61 2.61
N HIS A 6 6.71 -2.37 2.42
CA HIS A 6 7.61 -1.22 2.35
C HIS A 6 7.70 -0.58 3.73
N THR A 7 8.90 -0.48 4.30
CA THR A 7 9.10 0.10 5.63
C THR A 7 10.40 0.90 5.73
N CYS A 8 10.50 1.68 6.80
CA CYS A 8 11.70 2.40 7.20
C CYS A 8 12.14 1.98 8.62
N ASN A 9 13.34 2.39 9.02
CA ASN A 9 13.90 2.02 10.32
C ASN A 9 12.97 2.34 11.50
N ASN A 10 12.28 3.48 11.44
CA ASN A 10 11.43 3.95 12.55
C ASN A 10 10.15 3.11 12.74
N ARG A 11 9.72 2.38 11.70
CA ARG A 11 8.47 1.59 11.71
C ARG A 11 8.68 0.10 11.57
N ASN A 12 9.93 -0.34 11.31
CA ASN A 12 10.21 -1.76 11.11
C ASN A 12 9.82 -2.62 12.32
N TRP A 13 9.87 -2.06 13.54
CA TRP A 13 9.38 -2.76 14.74
C TRP A 13 7.91 -3.18 14.61
N TYR A 14 7.03 -2.27 14.14
CA TYR A 14 5.62 -2.57 13.94
C TYR A 14 5.42 -3.66 12.88
N VAL A 15 6.16 -3.59 11.77
CA VAL A 15 6.12 -4.62 10.72
C VAL A 15 6.49 -5.99 11.27
N GLN A 16 7.55 -6.08 12.08
CA GLN A 16 8.05 -7.35 12.61
C GLN A 16 7.17 -7.92 13.74
N GLU A 17 6.62 -7.05 14.59
CA GLU A 17 5.91 -7.47 15.80
C GLU A 17 4.40 -7.60 15.61
N TYR A 18 3.84 -6.93 14.60
CA TYR A 18 2.38 -6.89 14.41
C TYR A 18 1.93 -7.25 12.99
N LEU A 19 2.43 -6.57 11.94
CA LEU A 19 1.91 -6.77 10.58
C LEU A 19 2.23 -8.17 10.05
N ILE A 20 3.51 -8.58 10.08
CA ILE A 20 3.90 -9.93 9.63
C ILE A 20 3.21 -11.02 10.46
N PRO A 21 3.21 -10.98 11.81
CA PRO A 21 2.48 -11.97 12.60
C PRO A 21 1.00 -12.08 12.23
N SER A 22 0.29 -10.96 12.02
CA SER A 22 -1.12 -11.00 11.63
C SER A 22 -1.35 -11.63 10.25
N MET A 23 -0.42 -11.45 9.31
CA MET A 23 -0.46 -12.13 8.01
C MET A 23 -0.20 -13.63 8.14
N LEU A 24 0.75 -14.04 8.99
CA LEU A 24 1.06 -15.46 9.24
C LEU A 24 -0.10 -16.16 9.94
N GLU A 25 -0.78 -15.52 10.89
CA GLU A 25 -1.96 -16.04 11.57
C GLU A 25 -3.11 -16.37 10.60
N GLN A 26 -3.15 -15.69 9.46
CA GLN A 26 -4.12 -15.95 8.39
C GLN A 26 -3.66 -17.00 7.37
N GLY A 27 -2.54 -17.68 7.63
CA GLY A 27 -2.04 -18.78 6.80
C GLY A 27 -1.19 -18.34 5.61
N ILE A 28 -0.81 -17.07 5.51
CA ILE A 28 0.16 -16.61 4.50
C ILE A 28 1.52 -17.20 4.86
N ALA A 29 2.16 -17.89 3.90
CA ALA A 29 3.46 -18.51 4.14
C ALA A 29 4.55 -17.45 4.34
N LYS A 30 5.46 -17.68 5.30
CA LYS A 30 6.56 -16.73 5.58
C LYS A 30 7.42 -16.44 4.34
N ASP A 31 7.66 -17.44 3.50
CA ASP A 31 8.45 -17.30 2.27
C ASP A 31 7.72 -16.51 1.17
N ASP A 32 6.44 -16.19 1.36
CA ASP A 32 5.66 -15.34 0.49
C ASP A 32 5.72 -13.87 0.90
N ILE A 33 6.24 -13.56 2.09
CA ILE A 33 6.35 -12.21 2.62
C ILE A 33 7.80 -11.73 2.49
N SER A 34 7.99 -10.60 1.83
CA SER A 34 9.27 -9.90 1.72
C SER A 34 9.15 -8.51 2.33
N VAL A 35 10.24 -7.98 2.86
CA VAL A 35 10.29 -6.63 3.42
C VAL A 35 11.35 -5.82 2.68
N TYR A 36 10.96 -4.68 2.15
CA TYR A 36 11.90 -3.67 1.68
C TYR A 36 12.08 -2.62 2.79
N LEU A 37 13.29 -2.58 3.36
CA LEU A 37 13.65 -1.65 4.43
C LEU A 37 14.45 -0.48 3.86
N ASP A 38 13.87 0.73 3.97
CA ASP A 38 14.58 1.97 3.68
C ASP A 38 15.51 2.34 4.84
N VAL A 39 16.72 1.82 4.80
CA VAL A 39 17.74 2.04 5.83
C VAL A 39 18.31 3.47 5.83
N ASN A 40 18.18 4.17 4.71
CA ASN A 40 18.74 5.51 4.51
C ASN A 40 17.73 6.63 4.76
N ASN A 41 16.46 6.30 5.02
CA ASN A 41 15.37 7.27 5.13
C ASN A 41 15.26 8.20 3.89
N GLU A 42 15.29 7.61 2.69
CA GLU A 42 15.28 8.34 1.41
C GLU A 42 13.92 8.98 1.11
N GLY A 43 12.92 8.63 1.91
CA GLY A 43 11.54 9.12 1.81
C GLY A 43 10.64 8.20 0.99
N CYS A 44 9.33 8.37 1.19
CA CYS A 44 8.29 7.50 0.70
C CYS A 44 8.43 7.19 -0.80
N LEU A 45 8.57 8.21 -1.64
CA LEU A 45 8.64 8.05 -3.09
C LEU A 45 9.88 7.26 -3.55
N GLU A 46 11.07 7.65 -3.08
CA GLU A 46 12.32 7.00 -3.47
C GLU A 46 12.34 5.55 -3.00
N SER A 47 11.94 5.33 -1.76
CA SER A 47 11.82 4.01 -1.13
C SER A 47 10.84 3.11 -1.89
N CYS A 48 9.65 3.62 -2.23
CA CYS A 48 8.67 2.89 -3.01
C CYS A 48 9.21 2.48 -4.39
N MET A 49 9.87 3.38 -5.11
CA MET A 49 10.45 3.06 -6.42
C MET A 49 11.57 2.02 -6.32
N LYS A 50 12.38 2.03 -5.27
CA LYS A 50 13.39 1.00 -5.01
C LYS A 50 12.77 -0.34 -4.64
N ALA A 51 11.69 -0.32 -3.85
CA ALA A 51 10.91 -1.51 -3.55
C ALA A 51 10.31 -2.13 -4.84
N PHE A 52 9.83 -1.31 -5.77
CA PHE A 52 9.37 -1.78 -7.09
C PHE A 52 10.48 -2.41 -7.94
N LEU A 53 11.74 -2.00 -7.78
CA LEU A 53 12.86 -2.67 -8.43
C LEU A 53 13.23 -4.00 -7.79
N SER A 54 12.90 -4.20 -6.52
CA SER A 54 13.24 -5.42 -5.78
C SER A 54 12.34 -6.62 -6.12
N VAL A 55 11.14 -6.39 -6.69
CA VAL A 55 10.29 -7.51 -7.11
C VAL A 55 10.92 -8.32 -8.25
N PRO A 56 10.61 -9.62 -8.39
CA PRO A 56 11.10 -10.45 -9.50
C PRO A 56 10.80 -9.85 -10.87
N ASN A 57 11.65 -10.11 -11.85
CA ASN A 57 11.42 -9.69 -13.23
C ASN A 57 10.68 -10.80 -13.99
N ASP A 58 9.45 -11.04 -13.64
CA ASP A 58 8.58 -12.07 -14.20
C ASP A 58 7.19 -11.54 -14.55
N ASN A 59 6.28 -12.43 -14.93
CA ASN A 59 4.90 -12.11 -15.28
C ASN A 59 3.92 -12.20 -14.09
N ASN A 60 4.43 -12.50 -12.89
CA ASN A 60 3.59 -12.56 -11.71
C ASN A 60 3.25 -11.16 -11.19
N SER A 61 2.38 -11.12 -10.19
CA SER A 61 2.02 -9.92 -9.47
C SER A 61 2.42 -10.03 -8.01
N THR A 62 2.69 -8.88 -7.39
CA THR A 62 3.00 -8.77 -5.97
C THR A 62 2.01 -7.82 -5.31
N TRP A 63 1.53 -8.16 -4.12
CA TRP A 63 0.83 -7.24 -3.23
C TRP A 63 1.87 -6.39 -2.51
N HIS A 64 1.77 -5.08 -2.68
CA HIS A 64 2.58 -4.08 -2.00
C HIS A 64 1.79 -3.52 -0.82
N LEU A 65 2.37 -3.54 0.37
CA LEU A 65 1.79 -2.97 1.58
C LEU A 65 2.72 -1.89 2.13
N GLN A 66 2.15 -0.79 2.60
CA GLN A 66 2.88 0.16 3.44
C GLN A 66 2.99 -0.36 4.87
N ASP A 67 3.94 0.18 5.63
CA ASP A 67 4.26 -0.25 7.00
C ASP A 67 3.26 0.25 8.06
N ASP A 68 2.30 1.06 7.67
CA ASP A 68 1.32 1.66 8.56
C ASP A 68 -0.10 1.12 8.33
N VAL A 69 -0.20 -0.14 7.94
CA VAL A 69 -1.49 -0.82 7.74
C VAL A 69 -1.69 -1.96 8.73
N ILE A 70 -2.95 -2.27 8.99
CA ILE A 70 -3.41 -3.52 9.58
C ILE A 70 -4.27 -4.26 8.57
N VAL A 71 -4.13 -5.58 8.48
CA VAL A 71 -4.88 -6.42 7.55
C VAL A 71 -6.18 -6.91 8.19
N CYS A 72 -7.25 -7.08 7.38
CA CYS A 72 -8.52 -7.64 7.85
C CYS A 72 -8.41 -9.15 8.15
N SER A 73 -9.42 -9.71 8.81
CA SER A 73 -9.44 -11.11 9.26
C SER A 73 -9.44 -12.13 8.13
N ASP A 74 -9.92 -11.75 6.95
CA ASP A 74 -9.99 -12.59 5.75
C ASP A 74 -9.04 -12.12 4.64
N PHE A 75 -7.97 -11.39 5.00
CA PHE A 75 -7.04 -10.78 4.07
C PHE A 75 -6.43 -11.79 3.08
N ASN A 76 -6.02 -12.97 3.57
CA ASN A 76 -5.47 -14.02 2.70
C ASN A 76 -6.49 -14.48 1.65
N ASP A 77 -7.70 -14.80 2.08
CA ASP A 77 -8.77 -15.24 1.19
C ASP A 77 -9.14 -14.16 0.17
N MET A 78 -9.19 -12.90 0.61
CA MET A 78 -9.46 -11.76 -0.26
C MET A 78 -8.36 -11.57 -1.30
N THR A 79 -7.09 -11.65 -0.91
CA THR A 79 -5.97 -11.49 -1.86
C THR A 79 -5.91 -12.64 -2.87
N GLU A 80 -6.18 -13.87 -2.46
CA GLU A 80 -6.25 -15.05 -3.33
C GLU A 80 -7.40 -14.96 -4.34
N LYS A 81 -8.57 -14.47 -3.93
CA LYS A 81 -9.74 -14.28 -4.79
C LYS A 81 -9.45 -13.39 -6.00
N PHE A 82 -8.56 -12.42 -5.86
CA PHE A 82 -8.19 -11.50 -6.92
C PHE A 82 -6.84 -11.83 -7.59
N TYR A 83 -6.41 -13.09 -7.50
CA TYR A 83 -5.15 -13.54 -8.10
C TYR A 83 -5.01 -13.21 -9.58
N SER A 84 -6.04 -13.46 -10.38
CA SER A 84 -6.03 -13.27 -11.83
C SER A 84 -6.20 -11.82 -12.29
N CYS A 85 -6.50 -10.88 -11.40
CA CYS A 85 -6.66 -9.48 -11.76
C CYS A 85 -5.31 -8.78 -11.88
N ASP A 86 -5.15 -7.83 -12.81
CA ASP A 86 -3.90 -7.13 -13.04
C ASP A 86 -3.57 -6.17 -11.88
N VAL A 87 -4.35 -5.11 -11.71
CA VAL A 87 -4.14 -4.12 -10.65
C VAL A 87 -5.35 -4.09 -9.72
N VAL A 88 -5.09 -4.26 -8.42
CA VAL A 88 -6.12 -4.28 -7.39
C VAL A 88 -5.72 -3.39 -6.23
N CYS A 89 -6.51 -2.36 -5.94
CA CYS A 89 -6.40 -1.54 -4.75
C CYS A 89 -7.15 -2.19 -3.58
N GLY A 90 -6.43 -2.59 -2.56
CA GLY A 90 -6.97 -3.13 -1.31
C GLY A 90 -7.39 -2.06 -0.31
N TYR A 91 -7.05 -0.79 -0.59
CA TYR A 91 -7.43 0.36 0.20
C TYR A 91 -7.92 1.49 -0.71
N CYS A 92 -9.15 1.91 -0.55
CA CYS A 92 -9.74 2.97 -1.33
C CYS A 92 -10.34 4.06 -0.43
N TYR A 93 -9.74 5.23 -0.48
CA TYR A 93 -10.09 6.37 0.35
C TYR A 93 -11.39 7.10 -0.09
N ALA A 94 -11.74 7.03 -1.36
CA ALA A 94 -12.68 7.97 -1.97
C ALA A 94 -14.12 7.44 -2.16
N PHE A 95 -14.42 6.22 -1.74
CA PHE A 95 -15.76 5.64 -1.95
C PHE A 95 -16.67 5.69 -0.71
N ASP A 96 -16.68 6.80 0.01
CA ASP A 96 -17.56 7.04 1.16
C ASP A 96 -19.04 6.77 0.89
N GLY A 97 -19.49 6.95 -0.34
CA GLY A 97 -20.89 6.72 -0.74
C GLY A 97 -21.28 5.25 -0.97
N ASN A 98 -20.34 4.30 -0.92
CA ASN A 98 -20.58 2.90 -1.26
C ASN A 98 -20.37 1.93 -0.09
N LYS A 99 -20.53 2.40 1.15
CA LYS A 99 -20.34 1.60 2.38
C LYS A 99 -21.15 0.30 2.41
N ASP A 100 -22.28 0.27 1.70
CA ASP A 100 -23.20 -0.90 1.67
C ASP A 100 -22.91 -1.87 0.51
N LYS A 101 -21.95 -1.56 -0.36
CA LYS A 101 -21.58 -2.42 -1.49
C LYS A 101 -20.39 -3.27 -1.16
N VAL A 102 -20.63 -4.55 -0.91
CA VAL A 102 -19.56 -5.56 -0.80
C VAL A 102 -19.15 -5.99 -2.21
N GLY A 103 -17.85 -5.89 -2.52
CA GLY A 103 -17.34 -6.32 -3.81
C GLY A 103 -16.17 -5.47 -4.29
N TYR A 104 -16.26 -4.99 -5.51
CA TYR A 104 -15.26 -4.11 -6.10
C TYR A 104 -15.89 -3.05 -7.00
N VAL A 105 -15.20 -1.91 -7.10
CA VAL A 105 -15.55 -0.85 -8.05
C VAL A 105 -14.40 -0.72 -9.05
N THR A 106 -14.73 -0.76 -10.34
CA THR A 106 -13.74 -0.56 -11.40
C THR A 106 -13.55 0.93 -11.67
N SER A 107 -12.32 1.36 -11.86
CA SER A 107 -12.01 2.71 -12.27
C SER A 107 -10.93 2.72 -13.34
N LYS A 108 -11.11 3.55 -14.36
CA LYS A 108 -10.07 3.87 -15.34
C LYS A 108 -9.31 5.15 -14.96
N ASP A 109 -9.97 6.05 -14.24
CA ASP A 109 -9.50 7.42 -14.05
C ASP A 109 -9.06 7.73 -12.62
N MET A 110 -9.39 6.88 -11.65
CA MET A 110 -9.21 7.20 -10.24
C MET A 110 -8.97 5.95 -9.40
N TRP A 111 -7.77 5.82 -8.87
CA TRP A 111 -7.43 4.88 -7.82
C TRP A 111 -6.57 5.63 -6.80
N TYR A 112 -6.79 5.34 -5.56
CA TYR A 112 -6.65 6.36 -4.56
C TYR A 112 -5.71 6.03 -3.43
N SER A 113 -4.95 5.00 -3.44
CA SER A 113 -3.85 4.96 -2.50
C SER A 113 -3.03 3.67 -2.50
N PHE A 114 -1.82 3.79 -1.99
CA PHE A 114 -0.81 2.77 -1.89
C PHE A 114 -0.73 1.98 -0.58
N PRO A 115 -1.56 2.18 0.46
CA PRO A 115 -1.46 1.37 1.66
C PRO A 115 -1.50 -0.13 1.37
N CYS A 116 -2.30 -0.55 0.36
CA CYS A 116 -2.32 -1.93 -0.11
C CYS A 116 -2.71 -1.97 -1.59
N ILE A 117 -1.79 -2.44 -2.43
CA ILE A 117 -2.04 -2.53 -3.88
C ILE A 117 -1.35 -3.76 -4.48
N LYS A 118 -2.06 -4.48 -5.33
CA LYS A 118 -1.49 -5.55 -6.16
C LYS A 118 -1.09 -4.99 -7.52
N ILE A 119 0.15 -5.25 -7.93
CA ILE A 119 0.70 -4.76 -9.19
C ILE A 119 1.45 -5.89 -9.90
N PRO A 120 1.29 -6.07 -11.24
CA PRO A 120 2.16 -6.93 -12.02
C PRO A 120 3.64 -6.49 -11.89
N ASN A 121 4.52 -7.44 -11.61
CA ASN A 121 5.94 -7.16 -11.37
C ASN A 121 6.61 -6.36 -12.49
N LYS A 122 6.27 -6.67 -13.74
CA LYS A 122 6.76 -5.91 -14.90
C LYS A 122 6.31 -4.46 -14.91
N ILE A 123 5.08 -4.17 -14.46
CA ILE A 123 4.55 -2.81 -14.38
C ILE A 123 5.27 -2.06 -13.27
N ALA A 124 5.40 -2.64 -12.07
CA ALA A 124 6.13 -2.04 -10.96
C ALA A 124 7.57 -1.67 -11.36
N ARG A 125 8.31 -2.62 -11.94
CA ARG A 125 9.68 -2.38 -12.41
C ARG A 125 9.77 -1.33 -13.53
N LYS A 126 8.83 -1.31 -14.48
CA LYS A 126 8.78 -0.28 -15.54
C LYS A 126 8.53 1.11 -14.93
N CYS A 127 7.63 1.23 -13.96
CA CYS A 127 7.39 2.49 -13.26
C CYS A 127 8.65 3.00 -12.58
N ALA A 128 9.33 2.16 -11.81
CA ALA A 128 10.56 2.52 -11.13
C ALA A 128 11.67 2.92 -12.12
N ASN A 129 11.86 2.17 -13.20
CA ASN A 129 12.84 2.52 -14.24
C ASN A 129 12.50 3.85 -14.92
N TRP A 130 11.24 4.13 -15.19
CA TRP A 130 10.78 5.41 -15.72
C TRP A 130 11.09 6.55 -14.74
N TYR A 131 10.82 6.35 -13.44
CA TYR A 131 11.16 7.31 -12.40
C TYR A 131 12.65 7.64 -12.40
N PHE A 132 13.52 6.63 -12.26
CA PHE A 132 14.97 6.85 -12.14
C PHE A 132 15.61 7.39 -13.41
N ASN A 133 15.14 7.00 -14.59
CA ASN A 133 15.76 7.37 -15.84
C ASN A 133 15.20 8.66 -16.46
N LYS A 134 13.95 9.01 -16.17
CA LYS A 134 13.29 10.16 -16.78
C LYS A 134 12.89 11.20 -15.72
N VAL A 135 12.02 10.83 -14.78
CA VAL A 135 11.42 11.78 -13.83
C VAL A 135 12.48 12.43 -12.93
N LYS A 136 13.35 11.62 -12.35
CA LYS A 136 14.39 12.09 -11.42
C LYS A 136 15.42 13.00 -12.10
N ARG A 137 15.57 12.91 -13.42
CA ARG A 137 16.54 13.69 -14.22
C ARG A 137 15.93 14.94 -14.84
N ASP A 138 14.61 15.05 -14.90
CA ASP A 138 13.90 16.20 -15.46
C ASP A 138 13.52 17.15 -14.31
N ASP A 139 14.12 18.32 -14.26
CA ASP A 139 13.93 19.28 -13.17
C ASP A 139 12.48 19.78 -13.06
N ALA A 140 11.80 20.00 -14.18
CA ALA A 140 10.40 20.45 -14.18
C ALA A 140 9.47 19.36 -13.66
N TYR A 141 9.69 18.12 -14.12
CA TYR A 141 8.92 16.97 -13.69
C TYR A 141 9.21 16.61 -12.22
N ARG A 142 10.49 16.70 -11.84
CA ARG A 142 10.94 16.49 -10.45
C ARG A 142 10.27 17.46 -9.50
N LEU A 143 10.24 18.75 -9.82
CA LEU A 143 9.59 19.78 -8.99
C LEU A 143 8.08 19.53 -8.86
N TYR A 144 7.41 19.14 -9.93
CA TYR A 144 5.99 18.79 -9.89
C TYR A 144 5.72 17.56 -9.00
N VAL A 145 6.48 16.48 -9.17
CA VAL A 145 6.33 15.26 -8.37
C VAL A 145 6.74 15.50 -6.91
N GLN A 146 7.83 16.23 -6.67
CA GLN A 146 8.27 16.57 -5.31
C GLN A 146 7.28 17.48 -4.58
N SER A 147 6.57 18.37 -5.29
CA SER A 147 5.52 19.20 -4.68
C SER A 147 4.35 18.37 -4.18
N LYS A 148 4.09 17.22 -4.78
CA LYS A 148 3.02 16.28 -4.39
C LYS A 148 3.48 15.22 -3.39
N ARG A 149 4.78 14.91 -3.32
CA ARG A 149 5.46 13.96 -2.40
C ARG A 149 4.82 12.58 -2.23
N HIS A 150 3.96 12.17 -3.16
CA HIS A 150 3.16 10.96 -3.03
C HIS A 150 3.59 9.93 -4.09
N ASP A 151 3.92 8.74 -3.65
CA ASP A 151 4.24 7.57 -4.47
C ASP A 151 3.03 7.14 -5.31
N ASP A 152 1.83 7.20 -4.74
CA ASP A 152 0.57 6.93 -5.40
C ASP A 152 0.32 7.88 -6.60
N THR A 153 0.56 9.18 -6.42
CA THR A 153 0.44 10.16 -7.49
C THR A 153 1.39 9.88 -8.64
N LEU A 154 2.65 9.53 -8.33
CA LEU A 154 3.63 9.19 -9.36
C LEU A 154 3.20 7.96 -10.17
N PHE A 155 2.78 6.91 -9.47
CA PHE A 155 2.34 5.69 -10.13
C PHE A 155 1.08 5.92 -10.96
N TYR A 156 0.13 6.71 -10.47
CA TYR A 156 -1.04 7.12 -11.25
C TYR A 156 -0.65 7.82 -12.55
N MET A 157 0.28 8.78 -12.50
CA MET A 157 0.78 9.46 -13.70
C MET A 157 1.42 8.48 -14.67
N PHE A 158 2.24 7.56 -14.16
CA PHE A 158 2.86 6.52 -14.97
C PHE A 158 1.80 5.62 -15.64
N MET A 159 0.80 5.17 -14.90
CA MET A 159 -0.28 4.34 -15.44
C MET A 159 -1.08 5.08 -16.50
N LYS A 160 -1.40 6.36 -16.27
CA LYS A 160 -2.11 7.20 -17.22
C LYS A 160 -1.35 7.37 -18.55
N ASP A 161 -0.02 7.53 -18.47
CA ASP A 161 0.81 7.77 -19.64
C ASP A 161 1.12 6.49 -20.43
N TYR A 162 1.25 5.35 -19.77
CA TYR A 162 1.75 4.12 -20.38
C TYR A 162 0.77 2.95 -20.39
N PHE A 163 -0.29 3.01 -19.57
CA PHE A 163 -1.25 1.94 -19.36
C PHE A 163 -2.69 2.47 -19.21
N PHE A 164 -3.05 3.49 -19.97
CA PHE A 164 -4.32 4.23 -19.86
C PHE A 164 -5.59 3.36 -19.97
N ASP A 165 -5.50 2.19 -20.60
CA ASP A 165 -6.61 1.25 -20.73
C ASP A 165 -6.70 0.25 -19.57
N THR A 166 -5.77 0.27 -18.61
CA THR A 166 -5.77 -0.66 -17.49
C THR A 166 -6.92 -0.35 -16.54
N ILE A 167 -7.75 -1.36 -16.29
CA ILE A 167 -8.80 -1.28 -15.29
C ILE A 167 -8.21 -1.61 -13.93
N VAL A 168 -8.37 -0.70 -12.98
CA VAL A 168 -8.02 -0.91 -11.58
C VAL A 168 -9.26 -1.34 -10.81
N LEU A 169 -9.17 -2.46 -10.11
CA LEU A 169 -10.20 -2.89 -9.18
C LEU A 169 -9.95 -2.26 -7.81
N ASN A 170 -10.93 -1.58 -7.28
CA ASN A 170 -10.89 -1.03 -5.91
C ASN A 170 -11.80 -1.87 -5.04
N LEU A 171 -11.25 -2.51 -4.02
CA LEU A 171 -12.02 -3.36 -3.12
C LEU A 171 -12.85 -2.53 -2.14
N VAL A 172 -14.10 -2.92 -1.91
CA VAL A 172 -15.04 -2.27 -1.00
C VAL A 172 -15.75 -3.35 -0.18
N PRO A 173 -15.63 -3.35 1.12
CA PRO A 173 -14.79 -2.48 1.95
C PRO A 173 -13.30 -2.76 1.75
N ASN A 174 -12.46 -1.87 2.29
CA ASN A 174 -11.02 -2.04 2.28
C ASN A 174 -10.61 -3.34 2.97
N ILE A 175 -9.53 -3.97 2.48
CA ILE A 175 -8.95 -5.18 3.11
C ILE A 175 -7.79 -4.86 4.05
N VAL A 176 -7.40 -3.61 4.13
CA VAL A 176 -6.48 -3.06 5.14
C VAL A 176 -7.05 -1.76 5.70
N ASP A 177 -6.65 -1.41 6.92
CA ASP A 177 -6.88 -0.08 7.48
C ASP A 177 -5.55 0.62 7.76
N HIS A 178 -5.57 1.95 7.79
CA HIS A 178 -4.40 2.77 8.00
C HIS A 178 -4.25 3.10 9.48
N VAL A 179 -3.13 2.73 10.08
CA VAL A 179 -2.91 2.81 11.53
C VAL A 179 -1.76 3.73 11.93
N ASP A 180 -1.37 4.64 11.06
CA ASP A 180 -0.28 5.59 11.30
C ASP A 180 -0.44 6.36 12.63
N TYR A 181 -1.67 6.73 12.99
CA TYR A 181 -1.98 7.42 14.25
C TYR A 181 -1.64 6.60 15.51
N LEU A 182 -1.56 5.27 15.41
CA LEU A 182 -1.22 4.38 16.52
C LEU A 182 0.29 4.15 16.65
N ILE A 183 1.05 4.34 15.60
CA ILE A 183 2.47 3.98 15.50
C ILE A 183 3.41 5.17 15.33
N GLY A 184 2.99 6.34 15.83
CA GLY A 184 3.80 7.56 15.84
C GLY A 184 3.43 8.60 14.79
N GLY A 185 2.30 8.44 14.12
CA GLY A 185 1.78 9.40 13.14
C GLY A 185 2.41 9.26 11.75
N SER A 186 1.88 10.02 10.79
CA SER A 186 2.40 10.01 9.42
C SER A 186 3.81 10.58 9.35
N ILE A 187 4.74 9.83 8.75
CA ILE A 187 6.12 10.29 8.53
C ILE A 187 6.15 11.41 7.48
N THR A 188 5.23 11.38 6.54
CA THR A 188 5.17 12.34 5.42
C THR A 188 4.31 13.56 5.72
N ASN A 189 3.36 13.46 6.63
CA ASN A 189 2.36 14.49 6.89
C ASN A 189 2.26 14.79 8.39
N LYS A 190 3.06 15.73 8.89
CA LYS A 190 3.11 16.12 10.31
C LYS A 190 1.82 16.74 10.88
N ILE A 191 0.76 16.87 10.07
CA ILE A 191 -0.45 17.64 10.40
C ILE A 191 -1.72 16.76 10.35
N ARG A 192 -1.62 15.44 10.39
CA ARG A 192 -2.85 14.64 10.47
C ARG A 192 -3.41 14.71 11.88
N PRO A 193 -4.69 15.09 12.03
CA PRO A 193 -5.37 15.01 13.32
C PRO A 193 -5.43 13.56 13.79
N GLU A 194 -5.44 13.38 15.08
CA GLU A 194 -5.27 12.13 15.84
C GLU A 194 -6.27 11.00 15.53
N LYS A 195 -7.20 11.18 14.64
CA LYS A 195 -8.20 10.16 14.29
C LYS A 195 -8.89 10.55 12.99
N GLU A 196 -8.18 10.49 11.87
CA GLU A 196 -8.92 10.46 10.62
C GLU A 196 -9.52 9.06 10.45
N THR A 197 -10.81 9.06 10.25
CA THR A 197 -11.70 7.91 10.18
C THR A 197 -11.51 7.10 8.89
N HIS A 198 -10.33 6.56 8.68
CA HIS A 198 -10.12 5.56 7.63
C HIS A 198 -10.87 4.26 7.93
N ALA A 199 -11.10 3.98 9.23
CA ALA A 199 -11.91 2.88 9.73
C ALA A 199 -13.35 2.79 9.17
N ALA A 200 -13.86 3.86 8.54
CA ALA A 200 -15.19 3.84 7.94
C ALA A 200 -15.37 2.82 6.82
N HIS A 201 -14.27 2.33 6.23
CA HIS A 201 -14.28 1.34 5.14
C HIS A 201 -13.80 -0.05 5.57
N PHE A 202 -13.14 -0.15 6.73
CA PHE A 202 -12.60 -1.41 7.23
C PHE A 202 -13.68 -2.18 7.98
N THR A 203 -13.89 -3.45 7.64
CA THR A 203 -14.93 -4.29 8.24
C THR A 203 -14.60 -4.80 9.63
N ASP A 204 -13.33 -4.78 10.03
CA ASP A 204 -12.82 -5.42 11.25
C ASP A 204 -12.44 -4.40 12.34
N SER A 205 -13.41 -3.59 12.80
CA SER A 205 -13.20 -2.65 13.89
C SER A 205 -12.60 -3.32 15.16
N VAL A 206 -12.98 -4.58 15.41
CA VAL A 206 -12.48 -5.38 16.54
C VAL A 206 -10.97 -5.63 16.42
N ILE A 207 -10.44 -5.86 15.23
CA ILE A 207 -9.00 -6.05 15.01
C ILE A 207 -8.25 -4.76 15.33
N VAL A 208 -8.75 -3.62 14.85
CA VAL A 208 -8.19 -2.29 15.16
C VAL A 208 -8.20 -2.01 16.65
N GLU A 209 -9.33 -2.24 17.33
CA GLU A 209 -9.45 -2.07 18.79
C GLU A 209 -8.48 -2.97 19.57
N ASN A 210 -8.29 -4.20 19.14
CA ASN A 210 -7.35 -5.13 19.76
C ASN A 210 -5.90 -4.68 19.55
N LEU A 211 -5.57 -4.15 18.38
CA LEU A 211 -4.26 -3.55 18.12
C LEU A 211 -4.03 -2.32 19.00
N GLU A 212 -5.00 -1.42 19.11
CA GLU A 212 -4.93 -0.26 20.00
C GLU A 212 -4.64 -0.67 21.45
N LYS A 213 -5.33 -1.70 21.96
CA LYS A 213 -5.10 -2.22 23.31
C LYS A 213 -3.70 -2.79 23.48
N LYS A 214 -3.21 -3.56 22.50
CA LYS A 214 -1.86 -4.14 22.52
C LYS A 214 -0.78 -3.04 22.54
N LEU A 215 -0.92 -2.04 21.69
CA LEU A 215 0.05 -0.94 21.59
C LEU A 215 0.09 -0.08 22.88
N ARG A 216 -1.07 0.21 23.49
CA ARG A 216 -1.15 0.95 24.74
C ARG A 216 -0.56 0.20 25.95
N ASN A 217 -0.62 -1.13 25.94
CA ASN A 217 -0.08 -1.95 27.04
C ASN A 217 1.44 -2.13 26.94
N ASN A 218 2.05 -1.84 25.78
CA ASN A 218 3.48 -1.98 25.54
C ASN A 218 4.21 -0.61 25.56
N SER A 219 3.50 0.49 25.75
CA SER A 219 4.02 1.86 25.93
C SER A 219 4.09 2.23 27.40
#